data_509b1795c211f2a0df3f9916077730b7
#
_entry.id   509b1795c211f2a0df3f9916077730b7
#
_cell.length_a   1.000
_cell.length_b   1.000
_cell.length_c   1.000
_cell.angle_alpha   90.00
_cell.angle_beta   90.00
_cell.angle_gamma   90.00
#
_symmetry.space_group_name_H-M   'P 1'
#
loop_
_entity.id
_entity.type
_entity.pdbx_description
1 polymer ?
#
loop_
_entity_poly.entity_id
_entity_poly.type
_entity_poly.pdbx_seq_one_letter_code
_entity_poly.pdbx_strand_id
1 'polypeptide(L)'
;FVQLAAVIMGIAVFIVMLWVLSDIERVVKLRMPVAIASVIVLVATRLLAHNINGAYNWIRIGGVSIQPSEIVKIGFVFVGAATLEYLQSTRSLTKYLVFALSCIGCLFLMKDFGTALIFFFTFLIMAFLRSGDIKTIFLVCAAALGGGGLVLTFKPYVAKRFETYRHVWEYANDRGYQQARLLIYSVSGGLFGLGIGNGKLRDVYAATEDLAFGMV
;
A
#
# COMPACT_ATOMS: atom_id res chain seq x y z
N PHE A 1 -17.41 16.27 1.63
CA PHE A 1 -18.19 15.41 0.72
C PHE A 1 -17.41 14.18 0.25
N VAL A 2 -16.14 14.30 -0.13
CA VAL A 2 -15.33 13.17 -0.61
C VAL A 2 -15.15 12.09 0.46
N GLN A 3 -14.86 12.47 1.71
CA GLN A 3 -14.71 11.53 2.83
C GLN A 3 -16.01 10.78 3.12
N LEU A 4 -17.16 11.47 3.09
CA LEU A 4 -18.46 10.83 3.29
C LEU A 4 -18.77 9.81 2.17
N ALA A 5 -18.47 10.16 0.93
CA ALA A 5 -18.62 9.25 -0.20
C ALA A 5 -17.72 8.01 -0.06
N ALA A 6 -16.47 8.20 0.42
CA ALA A 6 -15.54 7.11 0.68
C ALA A 6 -16.05 6.17 1.79
N VAL A 7 -16.62 6.71 2.87
CA VAL A 7 -17.23 5.92 3.95
C VAL A 7 -18.43 5.10 3.44
N ILE A 8 -19.33 5.71 2.68
CA ILE A 8 -20.49 5.01 2.09
C ILE A 8 -20.01 3.89 1.18
N MET A 9 -19.05 4.15 0.32
CA MET A 9 -18.47 3.16 -0.57
C MET A 9 -17.78 2.03 0.21
N GLY A 10 -17.07 2.34 1.29
CA GLY A 10 -16.45 1.36 2.19
C GLY A 10 -17.49 0.44 2.84
N ILE A 11 -18.61 1.00 3.31
CA ILE A 11 -19.72 0.22 3.88
C ILE A 11 -20.34 -0.69 2.81
N ALA A 12 -20.55 -0.20 1.60
CA ALA A 12 -21.07 -1.01 0.50
C ALA A 12 -20.14 -2.20 0.17
N VAL A 13 -18.84 -1.95 0.06
CA VAL A 13 -17.83 -3.00 -0.16
C VAL A 13 -17.83 -4.00 0.99
N PHE A 14 -17.95 -3.54 2.24
CA PHE A 14 -18.01 -4.40 3.43
C PHE A 14 -19.23 -5.34 3.37
N ILE A 15 -20.40 -4.83 3.03
CA ILE A 15 -21.63 -5.64 2.90
C ILE A 15 -21.48 -6.69 1.79
N VAL A 16 -20.91 -6.29 0.63
CA VAL A 16 -20.64 -7.23 -0.49
C VAL A 16 -19.67 -8.31 -0.04
N MET A 17 -18.61 -7.94 0.68
CA MET A 17 -17.63 -8.92 1.20
C MET A 17 -18.24 -9.88 2.20
N LEU A 18 -19.11 -9.40 3.11
CA LEU A 18 -19.87 -10.28 4.03
C LEU A 18 -20.70 -11.30 3.26
N TRP A 19 -21.41 -10.85 2.22
CA TRP A 19 -22.23 -11.73 1.37
C TRP A 19 -21.38 -12.74 0.60
N VAL A 20 -20.22 -12.34 0.08
CA VAL A 20 -19.30 -13.24 -0.63
C VAL A 20 -18.71 -14.27 0.32
N LEU A 21 -18.23 -13.84 1.48
CA LEU A 21 -17.53 -14.69 2.46
C LEU A 21 -18.47 -15.63 3.22
N SER A 22 -19.79 -15.39 3.20
CA SER A 22 -20.78 -16.27 3.83
C SER A 22 -20.95 -17.63 3.14
N ASP A 23 -20.39 -17.80 1.95
CA ASP A 23 -20.52 -19.03 1.16
C ASP A 23 -19.19 -19.41 0.52
N ILE A 24 -18.64 -20.54 0.92
CA ILE A 24 -17.35 -21.07 0.45
C ILE A 24 -17.36 -21.31 -1.07
N GLU A 25 -18.49 -21.77 -1.65
CA GLU A 25 -18.56 -21.97 -3.09
C GLU A 25 -18.37 -20.67 -3.87
N ARG A 26 -18.94 -19.56 -3.38
CA ARG A 26 -18.76 -18.24 -3.97
C ARG A 26 -17.29 -17.78 -3.89
N VAL A 27 -16.68 -18.00 -2.74
CA VAL A 27 -15.26 -17.67 -2.53
C VAL A 27 -14.38 -18.39 -3.55
N VAL A 28 -14.61 -19.69 -3.74
CA VAL A 28 -13.85 -20.49 -4.69
C VAL A 28 -14.10 -20.07 -6.14
N LYS A 29 -15.35 -19.82 -6.52
CA LYS A 29 -15.72 -19.38 -7.86
C LYS A 29 -15.13 -17.99 -8.19
N LEU A 30 -15.13 -17.08 -7.23
CA LEU A 30 -14.66 -15.69 -7.42
C LEU A 30 -13.13 -15.55 -7.34
N ARG A 31 -12.42 -16.51 -6.78
CA ARG A 31 -10.96 -16.45 -6.60
C ARG A 31 -10.19 -16.08 -7.88
N MET A 32 -10.43 -16.81 -8.96
CA MET A 32 -9.72 -16.57 -10.23
C MET A 32 -10.14 -15.28 -10.93
N PRO A 33 -11.44 -14.98 -11.07
CA PRO A 33 -11.88 -13.68 -11.58
C PRO A 33 -11.29 -12.49 -10.82
N VAL A 34 -11.28 -12.52 -9.49
CA VAL A 34 -10.73 -11.44 -8.66
C VAL A 34 -9.21 -11.33 -8.85
N ALA A 35 -8.49 -12.46 -8.94
CA ALA A 35 -7.05 -12.43 -9.21
C ALA A 35 -6.74 -11.77 -10.56
N ILE A 36 -7.43 -12.17 -11.61
CA ILE A 36 -7.26 -11.61 -12.95
C ILE A 36 -7.64 -10.12 -12.98
N ALA A 37 -8.79 -9.76 -12.40
CA ALA A 37 -9.23 -8.37 -12.32
C ALA A 37 -8.23 -7.49 -11.56
N SER A 38 -7.67 -7.99 -10.46
CA SER A 38 -6.63 -7.28 -9.68
C SER A 38 -5.40 -6.94 -10.53
N VAL A 39 -4.89 -7.90 -11.29
CA VAL A 39 -3.73 -7.68 -12.17
C VAL A 39 -4.10 -6.71 -13.30
N ILE A 40 -5.26 -6.89 -13.94
CA ILE A 40 -5.73 -5.99 -15.01
C ILE A 40 -5.85 -4.55 -14.48
N VAL A 41 -6.43 -4.35 -13.30
CA VAL A 41 -6.57 -3.02 -12.68
C VAL A 41 -5.20 -2.38 -12.42
N LEU A 42 -4.22 -3.13 -11.92
CA LEU A 42 -2.86 -2.60 -11.72
C LEU A 42 -2.18 -2.25 -13.05
N VAL A 43 -2.29 -3.10 -14.05
CA VAL A 43 -1.73 -2.82 -15.39
C VAL A 43 -2.41 -1.60 -16.01
N ALA A 44 -3.73 -1.53 -15.96
CA ALA A 44 -4.49 -0.37 -16.45
C ALA A 44 -4.09 0.91 -15.69
N THR A 45 -3.92 0.83 -14.38
CA THR A 45 -3.43 1.96 -13.58
C THR A 45 -2.07 2.44 -14.09
N ARG A 46 -1.13 1.53 -14.35
CA ARG A 46 0.20 1.89 -14.87
C ARG A 46 0.13 2.60 -16.23
N LEU A 47 -0.84 2.25 -17.05
CA LEU A 47 -1.03 2.84 -18.39
C LEU A 47 -1.76 4.18 -18.34
N LEU A 48 -2.73 4.34 -17.45
CA LEU A 48 -3.61 5.50 -17.38
C LEU A 48 -3.17 6.56 -16.38
N ALA A 49 -2.38 6.19 -15.37
CA ALA A 49 -1.95 7.09 -14.33
C ALA A 49 -0.95 8.14 -14.82
N HIS A 50 -1.11 9.36 -14.32
CA HIS A 50 -0.16 10.43 -14.54
C HIS A 50 0.92 10.43 -13.46
N ASN A 51 2.08 10.98 -13.78
CA ASN A 51 3.17 11.11 -12.81
C ASN A 51 2.80 12.12 -11.71
N ILE A 52 2.71 11.64 -10.47
CA ILE A 52 2.52 12.48 -9.29
C ILE A 52 3.67 12.16 -8.33
N ASN A 53 4.53 13.15 -8.06
CA ASN A 53 5.69 13.02 -7.17
C ASN A 53 6.61 11.81 -7.51
N GLY A 54 6.71 11.46 -8.79
CA GLY A 54 7.56 10.36 -9.27
C GLY A 54 6.90 8.99 -9.30
N ALA A 55 5.65 8.85 -8.83
CA ALA A 55 4.87 7.61 -8.88
C ALA A 55 3.72 7.69 -9.90
N TYR A 56 3.32 6.52 -10.43
CA TYR A 56 2.25 6.36 -11.42
C TYR A 56 1.13 5.49 -10.83
N ASN A 57 0.58 5.89 -9.69
CA ASN A 57 -0.37 5.10 -8.91
C ASN A 57 -1.72 5.79 -8.66
N TRP A 58 -1.89 7.03 -9.12
CA TRP A 58 -3.10 7.81 -8.98
C TRP A 58 -3.79 8.07 -10.32
N ILE A 59 -5.10 7.82 -10.37
CA ILE A 59 -5.96 8.17 -11.50
C ILE A 59 -6.87 9.32 -11.08
N ARG A 60 -6.92 10.39 -11.87
CA ARG A 60 -7.80 11.52 -11.64
C ARG A 60 -9.04 11.42 -12.53
N ILE A 61 -10.21 11.38 -11.93
CA ILE A 61 -11.51 11.32 -12.61
C ILE A 61 -12.41 12.40 -12.03
N GLY A 62 -12.82 13.39 -12.85
CA GLY A 62 -13.77 14.42 -12.43
C GLY A 62 -13.34 15.23 -11.21
N GLY A 63 -12.03 15.46 -11.02
CA GLY A 63 -11.49 16.20 -9.87
C GLY A 63 -11.23 15.36 -8.63
N VAL A 64 -11.59 14.08 -8.63
CA VAL A 64 -11.29 13.12 -7.56
C VAL A 64 -10.08 12.29 -7.94
N SER A 65 -9.13 12.13 -7.02
CA SER A 65 -7.97 11.24 -7.18
C SER A 65 -8.27 9.90 -6.51
N ILE A 66 -8.15 8.83 -7.27
CA ILE A 66 -8.36 7.46 -6.79
C ILE A 66 -7.06 6.69 -6.98
N GLN A 67 -6.68 5.92 -5.96
CA GLN A 67 -5.56 4.99 -6.03
C GLN A 67 -6.10 3.56 -6.15
N PRO A 68 -6.12 2.95 -7.35
CA PRO A 68 -6.74 1.64 -7.56
C PRO A 68 -6.09 0.51 -6.77
N SER A 69 -4.81 0.63 -6.41
CA SER A 69 -4.11 -0.35 -5.56
C SER A 69 -4.75 -0.51 -4.17
N GLU A 70 -5.49 0.50 -3.66
CA GLU A 70 -6.24 0.39 -2.41
C GLU A 70 -7.36 -0.67 -2.52
N ILE A 71 -8.06 -0.70 -3.65
CA ILE A 71 -9.09 -1.70 -3.93
C ILE A 71 -8.45 -3.07 -4.17
N VAL A 72 -7.32 -3.09 -4.91
CA VAL A 72 -6.60 -4.34 -5.20
C VAL A 72 -6.04 -4.99 -3.93
N LYS A 73 -5.70 -4.24 -2.87
CA LYS A 73 -5.32 -4.82 -1.57
C LYS A 73 -6.38 -5.78 -1.03
N ILE A 74 -7.65 -5.41 -1.11
CA ILE A 74 -8.76 -6.24 -0.66
C ILE A 74 -8.81 -7.53 -1.49
N GLY A 75 -8.73 -7.39 -2.82
CA GLY A 75 -8.69 -8.53 -3.74
C GLY A 75 -7.48 -9.44 -3.49
N PHE A 76 -6.32 -8.86 -3.17
CA PHE A 76 -5.09 -9.61 -2.88
C PHE A 76 -5.22 -10.49 -1.63
N VAL A 77 -5.76 -9.94 -0.54
CA VAL A 77 -6.04 -10.67 0.69
C VAL A 77 -7.09 -11.76 0.45
N PHE A 78 -8.17 -11.42 -0.27
CA PHE A 78 -9.23 -12.37 -0.63
C PHE A 78 -8.69 -13.56 -1.43
N VAL A 79 -7.93 -13.32 -2.49
CA VAL A 79 -7.34 -14.37 -3.33
C VAL A 79 -6.38 -15.25 -2.53
N GLY A 80 -5.56 -14.62 -1.68
CA GLY A 80 -4.65 -15.35 -0.81
C GLY A 80 -5.39 -16.26 0.16
N ALA A 81 -6.37 -15.73 0.91
CA ALA A 81 -7.18 -16.49 1.86
C ALA A 81 -7.94 -17.64 1.16
N ALA A 82 -8.61 -17.35 0.05
CA ALA A 82 -9.34 -18.35 -0.74
C ALA A 82 -8.44 -19.42 -1.35
N THR A 83 -7.16 -19.12 -1.56
CA THR A 83 -6.18 -20.08 -2.08
C THR A 83 -5.60 -20.92 -0.96
N LEU A 84 -5.45 -20.37 0.26
CA LEU A 84 -4.91 -21.06 1.42
C LEU A 84 -5.74 -22.30 1.81
N GLU A 85 -7.04 -22.24 1.72
CA GLU A 85 -7.94 -23.34 2.10
C GLU A 85 -7.77 -24.58 1.22
N TYR A 86 -7.41 -24.40 -0.05
CA TYR A 86 -7.24 -25.48 -1.04
C TYR A 86 -5.80 -25.93 -1.27
N LEU A 87 -4.84 -25.39 -0.51
CA LEU A 87 -3.41 -25.61 -0.76
C LEU A 87 -2.83 -26.90 -0.19
N GLN A 88 -3.54 -28.00 -0.27
CA GLN A 88 -2.86 -29.31 -0.13
C GLN A 88 -2.00 -29.68 -1.37
N SER A 89 -2.08 -28.89 -2.43
CA SER A 89 -1.37 -29.11 -3.69
C SER A 89 -0.32 -28.02 -3.96
N THR A 90 0.91 -28.42 -4.27
CA THR A 90 2.01 -27.55 -4.74
C THR A 90 1.60 -26.64 -5.89
N ARG A 91 0.68 -27.11 -6.74
CA ARG A 91 0.15 -26.38 -7.89
C ARG A 91 -0.62 -25.10 -7.51
N SER A 92 -1.31 -25.11 -6.37
CA SER A 92 -2.06 -23.95 -5.87
C SER A 92 -1.14 -22.87 -5.28
N LEU A 93 -0.09 -23.31 -4.57
CA LEU A 93 0.93 -22.39 -4.04
C LEU A 93 1.63 -21.64 -5.17
N THR A 94 2.01 -22.35 -6.25
CA THR A 94 2.64 -21.74 -7.42
C THR A 94 1.73 -20.69 -8.07
N LYS A 95 0.43 -20.95 -8.21
CA LYS A 95 -0.53 -19.97 -8.75
C LYS A 95 -0.61 -18.72 -7.89
N TYR A 96 -0.66 -18.88 -6.56
CA TYR A 96 -0.69 -17.73 -5.65
C TYR A 96 0.62 -16.95 -5.68
N LEU A 97 1.77 -17.65 -5.74
CA LEU A 97 3.07 -17.01 -5.89
C LEU A 97 3.16 -16.16 -7.19
N VAL A 98 2.73 -16.74 -8.31
CA VAL A 98 2.70 -16.03 -9.60
C VAL A 98 1.80 -14.80 -9.54
N PHE A 99 0.63 -14.92 -8.93
CA PHE A 99 -0.29 -13.79 -8.72
C PHE A 99 0.36 -12.69 -7.84
N ALA A 100 0.95 -13.08 -6.70
CA ALA A 100 1.60 -12.14 -5.80
C ALA A 100 2.79 -11.42 -6.47
N LEU A 101 3.64 -12.16 -7.17
CA LEU A 101 4.76 -11.59 -7.91
C LEU A 101 4.29 -10.66 -9.04
N SER A 102 3.18 -10.98 -9.73
CA SER A 102 2.60 -10.12 -10.75
C SER A 102 2.11 -8.80 -10.15
N CYS A 103 1.40 -8.83 -9.04
CA CYS A 103 0.93 -7.62 -8.34
C CYS A 103 2.10 -6.77 -7.85
N ILE A 104 3.06 -7.37 -7.16
CA ILE A 104 4.25 -6.69 -6.65
C ILE A 104 5.06 -6.10 -7.81
N GLY A 105 5.25 -6.84 -8.89
CA GLY A 105 5.94 -6.38 -10.08
C GLY A 105 5.27 -5.16 -10.74
N CYS A 106 3.95 -5.17 -10.87
CA CYS A 106 3.20 -4.00 -11.35
C CYS A 106 3.40 -2.77 -10.47
N LEU A 107 3.36 -2.93 -9.13
CA LEU A 107 3.58 -1.85 -8.18
C LEU A 107 5.02 -1.30 -8.27
N PHE A 108 6.01 -2.16 -8.48
CA PHE A 108 7.38 -1.74 -8.76
C PHE A 108 7.49 -0.90 -10.04
N LEU A 109 6.80 -1.32 -11.11
CA LEU A 109 6.75 -0.57 -12.38
C LEU A 109 6.05 0.79 -12.23
N MET A 110 5.09 0.90 -11.30
CA MET A 110 4.43 2.15 -10.93
C MET A 110 5.27 3.04 -10.01
N LYS A 111 6.42 2.55 -9.52
CA LYS A 111 7.27 3.18 -8.51
C LYS A 111 6.56 3.40 -7.17
N ASP A 112 5.57 2.58 -6.87
CA ASP A 112 4.83 2.57 -5.60
C ASP A 112 5.41 1.51 -4.66
N PHE A 113 6.59 1.82 -4.10
CA PHE A 113 7.33 0.88 -3.24
C PHE A 113 6.65 0.66 -1.91
N GLY A 114 5.97 1.69 -1.37
CA GLY A 114 5.26 1.57 -0.10
C GLY A 114 4.16 0.51 -0.20
N THR A 115 3.32 0.61 -1.21
CA THR A 115 2.25 -0.37 -1.45
C THR A 115 2.83 -1.74 -1.83
N ALA A 116 3.90 -1.81 -2.64
CA ALA A 116 4.58 -3.06 -2.96
C ALA A 116 5.10 -3.78 -1.70
N LEU A 117 5.63 -3.05 -0.73
CA LEU A 117 6.09 -3.58 0.55
C LEU A 117 4.92 -4.15 1.38
N ILE A 118 3.78 -3.46 1.40
CA ILE A 118 2.56 -3.95 2.08
C ILE A 118 2.11 -5.28 1.46
N PHE A 119 2.05 -5.38 0.12
CA PHE A 119 1.71 -6.62 -0.58
C PHE A 119 2.70 -7.74 -0.27
N PHE A 120 3.98 -7.42 -0.24
CA PHE A 120 5.03 -8.38 0.08
C PHE A 120 4.89 -8.93 1.52
N PHE A 121 4.73 -8.06 2.53
CA PHE A 121 4.52 -8.51 3.91
C PHE A 121 3.21 -9.27 4.07
N THR A 122 2.14 -8.85 3.40
CA THR A 122 0.87 -9.59 3.39
C THR A 122 1.07 -10.98 2.82
N PHE A 123 1.79 -11.11 1.70
CA PHE A 123 2.15 -12.41 1.12
C PHE A 123 2.94 -13.28 2.10
N LEU A 124 3.95 -12.71 2.79
CA LEU A 124 4.75 -13.43 3.78
C LEU A 124 3.90 -13.97 4.93
N ILE A 125 3.05 -13.12 5.51
CA ILE A 125 2.16 -13.51 6.61
C ILE A 125 1.24 -14.65 6.16
N MET A 126 0.64 -14.53 4.98
CA MET A 126 -0.25 -15.54 4.44
C MET A 126 0.48 -16.84 4.13
N ALA A 127 1.67 -16.77 3.55
CA ALA A 127 2.50 -17.93 3.29
C ALA A 127 2.92 -18.65 4.59
N PHE A 128 3.23 -17.89 5.65
CA PHE A 128 3.52 -18.42 6.97
C PHE A 128 2.32 -19.09 7.61
N LEU A 129 1.18 -18.43 7.67
CA LEU A 129 -0.05 -18.99 8.22
C LEU A 129 -0.41 -20.31 7.54
N ARG A 130 -0.01 -20.47 6.29
CA ARG A 130 -0.23 -21.71 5.53
C ARG A 130 0.81 -22.78 5.76
N SER A 131 2.09 -22.45 5.66
CA SER A 131 3.18 -23.43 5.71
C SER A 131 3.52 -23.84 7.14
N GLY A 132 3.35 -22.95 8.11
CA GLY A 132 3.86 -23.10 9.48
C GLY A 132 5.40 -23.19 9.54
N ASP A 133 6.08 -23.06 8.39
CA ASP A 133 7.52 -23.25 8.28
C ASP A 133 8.26 -21.91 8.29
N ILE A 134 8.93 -21.65 9.39
CA ILE A 134 9.75 -20.45 9.61
C ILE A 134 10.93 -20.36 8.62
N LYS A 135 11.45 -21.51 8.13
CA LYS A 135 12.58 -21.53 7.19
C LYS A 135 12.18 -20.90 5.85
N THR A 136 10.95 -21.17 5.40
CA THR A 136 10.40 -20.55 4.18
C THR A 136 10.35 -19.03 4.30
N ILE A 137 9.96 -18.48 5.46
CA ILE A 137 9.97 -17.04 5.70
C ILE A 137 11.39 -16.49 5.64
N PHE A 138 12.34 -17.12 6.33
CA PHE A 138 13.74 -16.69 6.29
C PHE A 138 14.28 -16.65 4.86
N LEU A 139 13.99 -17.65 4.05
CA LEU A 139 14.42 -17.70 2.65
C LEU A 139 13.83 -16.57 1.82
N VAL A 140 12.51 -16.31 1.96
CA VAL A 140 11.83 -15.26 1.22
C VAL A 140 12.28 -13.87 1.70
N CYS A 141 12.48 -13.66 3.00
CA CYS A 141 13.04 -12.43 3.54
C CYS A 141 14.48 -12.20 3.05
N ALA A 142 15.32 -13.22 3.05
CA ALA A 142 16.68 -13.10 2.52
C ALA A 142 16.70 -12.75 1.03
N ALA A 143 15.83 -13.39 0.23
CA ALA A 143 15.67 -13.07 -1.18
C ALA A 143 15.18 -11.63 -1.39
N ALA A 144 14.24 -11.15 -0.56
CA ALA A 144 13.73 -9.79 -0.63
C ALA A 144 14.79 -8.75 -0.22
N LEU A 145 15.56 -9.01 0.83
CA LEU A 145 16.67 -8.14 1.23
C LEU A 145 17.76 -8.08 0.16
N GLY A 146 18.10 -9.22 -0.45
CA GLY A 146 19.04 -9.28 -1.56
C GLY A 146 18.51 -8.50 -2.79
N GLY A 147 17.26 -8.73 -3.18
CA GLY A 147 16.60 -8.01 -4.27
C GLY A 147 16.46 -6.51 -3.97
N GLY A 148 16.09 -6.16 -2.75
CA GLY A 148 16.03 -4.76 -2.29
C GLY A 148 17.38 -4.07 -2.34
N GLY A 149 18.45 -4.74 -1.91
CA GLY A 149 19.82 -4.26 -2.02
C GLY A 149 20.24 -4.00 -3.46
N LEU A 150 19.91 -4.91 -4.37
CA LEU A 150 20.15 -4.70 -5.81
C LEU A 150 19.36 -3.48 -6.34
N VAL A 151 18.08 -3.32 -5.94
CA VAL A 151 17.29 -2.14 -6.35
C VAL A 151 17.93 -0.84 -5.86
N LEU A 152 18.40 -0.78 -4.62
CA LEU A 152 19.10 0.39 -4.07
C LEU A 152 20.36 0.73 -4.86
N THR A 153 21.10 -0.30 -5.31
CA THR A 153 22.33 -0.13 -6.08
C THR A 153 22.05 0.40 -7.50
N PHE A 154 21.02 -0.13 -8.17
CA PHE A 154 20.73 0.21 -9.56
C PHE A 154 19.74 1.37 -9.74
N LYS A 155 19.05 1.81 -8.67
CA LYS A 155 18.04 2.87 -8.71
C LYS A 155 18.35 3.96 -7.69
N PRO A 156 19.26 4.90 -8.02
CA PRO A 156 19.74 5.93 -7.08
C PRO A 156 18.62 6.83 -6.53
N TYR A 157 17.48 6.97 -7.24
CA TYR A 157 16.35 7.75 -6.73
C TYR A 157 15.68 7.11 -5.50
N VAL A 158 15.77 5.79 -5.34
CA VAL A 158 15.28 5.09 -4.14
C VAL A 158 16.19 5.39 -2.96
N ALA A 159 17.52 5.34 -3.16
CA ALA A 159 18.49 5.70 -2.14
C ALA A 159 18.29 7.15 -1.65
N LYS A 160 18.01 8.09 -2.57
CA LYS A 160 17.74 9.50 -2.24
C LYS A 160 16.55 9.72 -1.31
N ARG A 161 15.56 8.81 -1.27
CA ARG A 161 14.45 8.89 -0.29
C ARG A 161 14.91 8.62 1.13
N PHE A 162 15.99 7.85 1.30
CA PHE A 162 16.55 7.56 2.61
C PHE A 162 17.56 8.61 3.09
N GLU A 163 18.09 9.48 2.23
CA GLU A 163 19.01 10.55 2.59
C GLU A 163 18.41 11.53 3.61
N THR A 164 17.11 11.82 3.48
CA THR A 164 16.40 12.72 4.40
C THR A 164 16.13 12.06 5.76
N TYR A 165 16.21 10.73 5.85
CA TYR A 165 15.98 10.01 7.10
C TYR A 165 17.07 10.36 8.11
N ARG A 166 16.69 10.86 9.28
CA ARG A 166 17.54 11.39 10.36
C ARG A 166 18.26 12.72 10.05
N HIS A 167 18.17 13.26 8.83
CA HIS A 167 18.78 14.53 8.42
C HIS A 167 17.72 15.58 8.05
N VAL A 168 16.58 15.55 8.75
CA VAL A 168 15.39 16.39 8.44
C VAL A 168 15.74 17.87 8.42
N TRP A 169 16.63 18.33 9.33
CA TRP A 169 17.00 19.74 9.46
C TRP A 169 17.90 20.22 8.33
N GLU A 170 18.74 19.37 7.78
CA GLU A 170 19.58 19.69 6.63
C GLU A 170 18.75 19.90 5.36
N TYR A 171 17.62 19.19 5.26
CA TYR A 171 16.67 19.26 4.12
C TYR A 171 15.36 19.98 4.46
N ALA A 172 15.33 20.82 5.51
CA ALA A 172 14.11 21.44 6.04
C ALA A 172 13.35 22.34 5.04
N ASN A 173 14.03 22.86 4.02
CA ASN A 173 13.46 23.71 2.99
C ASN A 173 13.20 22.97 1.64
N ASP A 174 13.48 21.65 1.57
CA ASP A 174 13.32 20.83 0.37
C ASP A 174 12.56 19.53 0.74
N ARG A 175 13.21 18.39 0.68
CA ARG A 175 12.59 17.06 0.86
C ARG A 175 12.14 16.79 2.30
N GLY A 176 12.75 17.43 3.28
CA GLY A 176 12.40 17.35 4.71
C GLY A 176 11.38 18.39 5.17
N TYR A 177 10.85 19.23 4.26
CA TYR A 177 9.98 20.34 4.63
C TYR A 177 8.77 19.92 5.48
N GLN A 178 8.05 18.89 5.06
CA GLN A 178 6.86 18.41 5.78
C GLN A 178 7.21 17.93 7.20
N GLN A 179 8.26 17.10 7.33
CA GLN A 179 8.71 16.57 8.61
C GLN A 179 9.25 17.67 9.52
N ALA A 180 10.02 18.62 8.98
CA ALA A 180 10.52 19.75 9.75
C ALA A 180 9.39 20.62 10.30
N ARG A 181 8.39 20.94 9.45
CA ARG A 181 7.21 21.70 9.87
C ARG A 181 6.36 20.95 10.87
N LEU A 182 6.17 19.63 10.67
CA LEU A 182 5.49 18.77 11.64
C LEU A 182 6.14 18.87 13.03
N LEU A 183 7.47 18.70 13.09
CA LEU A 183 8.19 18.76 14.36
C LEU A 183 8.08 20.14 15.02
N ILE A 184 8.27 21.22 14.26
CA ILE A 184 8.16 22.60 14.76
C ILE A 184 6.76 22.87 15.33
N TYR A 185 5.71 22.54 14.59
CA TYR A 185 4.35 22.84 15.01
C TYR A 185 3.88 21.90 16.13
N SER A 186 4.30 20.65 16.15
CA SER A 186 4.00 19.75 17.27
C SER A 186 4.62 20.24 18.58
N VAL A 187 5.88 20.69 18.54
CA VAL A 187 6.54 21.26 19.72
C VAL A 187 5.89 22.57 20.16
N SER A 188 5.43 23.41 19.21
CA SER A 188 4.76 24.68 19.55
C SER A 188 3.42 24.47 20.25
N GLY A 189 2.77 23.31 20.07
CA GLY A 189 1.53 22.94 20.75
C GLY A 189 1.70 22.57 22.22
N GLY A 190 2.90 22.18 22.65
CA GLY A 190 3.14 21.69 24.01
C GLY A 190 2.28 20.48 24.35
N LEU A 191 1.96 20.31 25.65
CA LEU A 191 1.17 19.17 26.14
C LEU A 191 -0.34 19.30 25.90
N PHE A 192 -0.85 20.53 25.76
CA PHE A 192 -2.28 20.81 25.66
C PHE A 192 -2.73 21.31 24.28
N GLY A 193 -1.80 21.42 23.33
CA GLY A 193 -2.07 21.97 22.01
C GLY A 193 -2.29 23.47 22.01
N LEU A 194 -2.45 24.05 20.80
CA LEU A 194 -2.75 25.49 20.61
C LEU A 194 -4.24 25.81 20.65
N GLY A 195 -5.09 24.81 20.82
CA GLY A 195 -6.53 24.92 20.73
C GLY A 195 -7.09 24.76 19.31
N ILE A 196 -8.39 24.48 19.22
CA ILE A 196 -9.08 24.17 17.99
C ILE A 196 -8.96 25.32 16.98
N GLY A 197 -8.44 25.06 15.82
CA GLY A 197 -8.32 26.01 14.72
C GLY A 197 -7.11 26.94 14.74
N ASN A 198 -6.31 26.95 15.81
CA ASN A 198 -5.13 27.81 15.96
C ASN A 198 -3.82 27.19 15.42
N GLY A 199 -3.86 25.91 15.06
CA GLY A 199 -2.69 25.19 14.55
C GLY A 199 -2.35 25.61 13.11
N LYS A 200 -1.08 25.94 12.86
CA LYS A 200 -0.56 26.31 11.53
C LYS A 200 -0.18 25.11 10.67
N LEU A 201 -0.20 23.90 11.22
CA LEU A 201 0.19 22.68 10.47
C LEU A 201 -0.74 22.42 9.28
N ARG A 202 -2.02 22.83 9.36
CA ARG A 202 -3.00 22.69 8.26
C ARG A 202 -2.59 23.42 6.97
N ASP A 203 -1.72 24.40 7.08
CA ASP A 203 -1.25 25.20 5.93
C ASP A 203 -0.10 24.51 5.17
N VAL A 204 0.39 23.39 5.71
CA VAL A 204 1.40 22.56 5.07
C VAL A 204 0.73 21.62 4.06
N TYR A 205 1.36 21.44 2.90
CA TYR A 205 0.85 20.54 1.86
C TYR A 205 0.62 19.11 2.40
N ALA A 206 -0.54 18.54 2.07
CA ALA A 206 -1.00 17.20 2.51
C ALA A 206 -1.04 17.00 4.05
N ALA A 207 -1.19 18.07 4.83
CA ALA A 207 -1.20 18.00 6.29
C ALA A 207 -2.34 17.13 6.83
N THR A 208 -3.52 17.18 6.21
CA THR A 208 -4.70 16.38 6.62
C THR A 208 -4.58 14.89 6.29
N GLU A 209 -3.66 14.52 5.43
CA GLU A 209 -3.45 13.14 4.96
C GLU A 209 -2.21 12.54 5.63
N ASP A 210 -1.05 13.16 5.40
CA ASP A 210 0.24 12.61 5.82
C ASP A 210 0.66 13.04 7.24
N LEU A 211 0.14 14.15 7.75
CA LEU A 211 0.55 14.77 9.01
C LEU A 211 -0.60 14.88 10.02
N ALA A 212 -1.69 14.14 9.83
CA ALA A 212 -2.90 14.22 10.65
C ALA A 212 -2.60 14.02 12.15
N PHE A 213 -1.64 13.15 12.48
CA PHE A 213 -1.23 12.88 13.86
C PHE A 213 -0.61 14.10 14.57
N GLY A 214 0.01 15.00 13.83
CA GLY A 214 0.57 16.25 14.38
C GLY A 214 -0.45 17.38 14.50
N MET A 215 -1.68 17.17 14.00
CA MET A 215 -2.77 18.15 14.10
C MET A 215 -3.68 17.92 15.31
N VAL A 216 -3.55 16.79 15.98
CA VAL A 216 -4.28 16.41 17.21
C VAL A 216 -3.53 16.88 18.42
#